data_28a75c3753c19fd367193cedf519f4bc
#
_entry.id   28a75c3753c19fd367193cedf519f4bc
#
_cell.length_a   1.000
_cell.length_b   1.000
_cell.length_c   1.000
_cell.angle_alpha   90.00
_cell.angle_beta   90.00
_cell.angle_gamma   90.00
#
_symmetry.space_group_name_H-M   'P 1'
#
loop_
_entity.id
_entity.type
_entity.pdbx_description
1 polymer ?
#
loop_
_entity_poly.entity_id
_entity_poly.type
_entity_poly.pdbx_seq_one_letter_code
_entity_poly.pdbx_strand_id
1 'polypeptide(L)'
;MFLTLILALGISAQEVVEKQAYTFAHRGEKELKIDLYQTSPEVQPCLVYIFGGAFVTGVRDEPEVVEVYEYFARRGWKVAAIDYRLGLVPLIEEPEVDRSLLDFRAMLIDAIDIAAQDLLEATAYLVYNAEQLGVDPARIVTLGSSAGAITACQAEWEICNGGDSAALLPADFNYAGVISMAGAICEATRKLEWKRKPCPMMLFHGDADRNVPYGTQSLFGVRLFGSESIAESLKRHGAPYWFYDAYNVDHSLSWRPMYFLRNEMERFLERMVFGGEPLQIHQVVDDKSLPDLESDFGMKVYIEANFTPEIPRGVEAAEY
;
A
#
# COMPACT_ATOMS: atom_id res chain seq x y z
N MET A 1 51.80 24.82 28.59
CA MET A 1 51.56 23.67 27.69
C MET A 1 50.05 23.59 27.48
N PHE A 2 49.57 24.27 26.43
CA PHE A 2 48.12 24.29 26.09
C PHE A 2 47.82 23.07 25.22
N LEU A 3 46.94 22.21 25.73
CA LEU A 3 46.41 21.05 25.01
C LEU A 3 45.20 21.52 24.18
N THR A 4 45.39 21.67 22.88
CA THR A 4 44.32 22.02 21.94
C THR A 4 43.50 20.76 21.66
N LEU A 5 42.28 20.69 22.23
CA LEU A 5 41.32 19.63 21.95
C LEU A 5 40.69 19.91 20.57
N ILE A 6 41.11 19.17 19.55
CA ILE A 6 40.46 19.19 18.23
C ILE A 6 39.21 18.34 18.33
N LEU A 7 38.04 18.98 18.44
CA LEU A 7 36.75 18.32 18.18
C LEU A 7 36.65 18.04 16.67
N ALA A 8 36.88 16.81 16.28
CA ALA A 8 36.50 16.34 14.96
C ALA A 8 34.96 16.32 14.88
N LEU A 9 34.35 17.33 14.29
CA LEU A 9 33.00 17.29 13.81
C LEU A 9 32.95 16.23 12.70
N GLY A 10 32.52 15.01 13.04
CA GLY A 10 32.24 13.99 12.08
C GLY A 10 31.03 14.45 11.25
N ILE A 11 31.26 15.03 10.09
CA ILE A 11 30.25 15.15 9.04
C ILE A 11 30.03 13.72 8.59
N SER A 12 28.95 13.08 9.08
CA SER A 12 28.47 11.82 8.53
C SER A 12 28.15 12.08 7.06
N ALA A 13 28.96 11.55 6.15
CA ALA A 13 28.61 11.55 4.74
C ALA A 13 27.25 10.85 4.61
N GLN A 14 26.29 11.55 4.04
CA GLN A 14 24.96 10.97 3.81
C GLN A 14 25.16 9.77 2.87
N GLU A 15 24.75 8.58 3.32
CA GLU A 15 24.87 7.37 2.51
C GLU A 15 24.16 7.54 1.17
N VAL A 16 24.88 7.22 0.09
CA VAL A 16 24.34 7.31 -1.27
C VAL A 16 23.32 6.19 -1.45
N VAL A 17 22.12 6.56 -1.85
CA VAL A 17 21.08 5.58 -2.23
C VAL A 17 21.27 5.24 -3.70
N GLU A 18 21.48 3.97 -3.99
CA GLU A 18 21.55 3.41 -5.33
C GLU A 18 20.16 2.93 -5.77
N LYS A 19 19.83 3.14 -7.05
CA LYS A 19 18.62 2.61 -7.69
C LYS A 19 19.01 1.65 -8.80
N GLN A 20 18.43 0.45 -8.80
CA GLN A 20 18.58 -0.52 -9.87
C GLN A 20 17.21 -1.05 -10.31
N ALA A 21 16.96 -1.07 -11.63
CA ALA A 21 15.71 -1.56 -12.19
C ALA A 21 15.84 -3.02 -12.62
N TYR A 22 14.79 -3.82 -12.35
CA TYR A 22 14.67 -5.21 -12.73
C TYR A 22 13.32 -5.45 -13.39
N THR A 23 13.28 -6.21 -14.50
CA THR A 23 12.04 -6.66 -15.13
C THR A 23 11.59 -7.96 -14.44
N PHE A 24 10.42 -7.96 -13.82
CA PHE A 24 9.90 -9.17 -13.16
C PHE A 24 8.83 -9.89 -13.99
N ALA A 25 8.17 -9.19 -14.92
CA ALA A 25 7.16 -9.79 -15.77
C ALA A 25 7.08 -9.09 -17.15
N HIS A 26 6.54 -9.81 -18.12
CA HIS A 26 6.20 -9.29 -19.45
C HIS A 26 4.71 -9.46 -19.71
N ARG A 27 4.08 -8.43 -20.29
CA ARG A 27 2.68 -8.43 -20.70
C ARG A 27 2.60 -7.95 -22.15
N GLY A 28 2.77 -8.87 -23.10
CA GLY A 28 3.02 -8.53 -24.50
C GLY A 28 4.34 -7.76 -24.64
N GLU A 29 4.28 -6.56 -25.20
CA GLU A 29 5.44 -5.67 -25.33
C GLU A 29 5.76 -4.87 -24.06
N LYS A 30 4.84 -4.82 -23.08
CA LYS A 30 5.02 -4.07 -21.83
C LYS A 30 5.83 -4.90 -20.84
N GLU A 31 6.90 -4.30 -20.31
CA GLU A 31 7.64 -4.83 -19.18
C GLU A 31 7.07 -4.26 -17.87
N LEU A 32 6.92 -5.11 -16.86
CA LEU A 32 6.67 -4.69 -15.48
C LEU A 32 7.97 -4.78 -14.70
N LYS A 33 8.34 -3.68 -14.04
CA LYS A 33 9.64 -3.49 -13.40
C LYS A 33 9.53 -3.24 -11.90
N ILE A 34 10.62 -3.58 -11.22
CA ILE A 34 10.92 -3.18 -9.86
C ILE A 34 12.07 -2.20 -9.92
N ASP A 35 11.94 -1.02 -9.31
CA ASP A 35 13.06 -0.16 -8.97
C ASP A 35 13.47 -0.46 -7.54
N LEU A 36 14.66 -1.03 -7.35
CA LEU A 36 15.20 -1.38 -6.04
C LEU A 36 16.15 -0.27 -5.57
N TYR A 37 15.78 0.38 -4.47
CA TYR A 37 16.58 1.42 -3.80
C TYR A 37 17.28 0.82 -2.59
N GLN A 38 18.58 1.10 -2.43
CA GLN A 38 19.40 0.53 -1.37
C GLN A 38 20.62 1.40 -1.06
N THR A 39 21.19 1.24 0.14
CA THR A 39 22.49 1.86 0.52
C THR A 39 23.58 0.82 0.70
N SER A 40 23.26 -0.47 0.72
CA SER A 40 24.18 -1.58 0.98
C SER A 40 23.77 -2.82 0.18
N PRO A 41 24.71 -3.65 -0.30
CA PRO A 41 24.41 -4.96 -0.89
C PRO A 41 24.03 -6.03 0.17
N GLU A 42 24.23 -5.75 1.45
CA GLU A 42 23.91 -6.66 2.55
C GLU A 42 22.44 -7.08 2.55
N VAL A 43 22.15 -8.23 3.17
CA VAL A 43 20.79 -8.73 3.31
C VAL A 43 20.02 -7.83 4.29
N GLN A 44 18.94 -7.24 3.80
CA GLN A 44 18.10 -6.29 4.53
C GLN A 44 16.61 -6.63 4.38
N PRO A 45 15.75 -6.18 5.31
CA PRO A 45 14.31 -6.22 5.12
C PRO A 45 13.91 -5.44 3.86
N CYS A 46 12.83 -5.84 3.21
CA CYS A 46 12.36 -5.21 1.99
C CYS A 46 10.99 -4.57 2.18
N LEU A 47 10.88 -3.28 1.82
CA LEU A 47 9.63 -2.55 1.74
C LEU A 47 9.19 -2.50 0.27
N VAL A 48 8.10 -3.20 -0.06
CA VAL A 48 7.52 -3.18 -1.41
C VAL A 48 6.50 -2.05 -1.48
N TYR A 49 6.77 -1.04 -2.30
CA TYR A 49 5.87 0.09 -2.50
C TYR A 49 4.97 -0.11 -3.72
N ILE A 50 3.67 0.15 -3.53
CA ILE A 50 2.63 0.06 -4.54
C ILE A 50 1.93 1.42 -4.62
N PHE A 51 2.04 2.08 -5.76
CA PHE A 51 1.50 3.43 -5.97
C PHE A 51 -0.02 3.43 -6.10
N GLY A 52 -0.63 4.59 -5.86
CA GLY A 52 -2.06 4.85 -6.05
C GLY A 52 -2.40 5.24 -7.48
N GLY A 53 -3.61 5.75 -7.70
CA GLY A 53 -4.06 6.27 -8.99
C GLY A 53 -5.27 5.58 -9.58
N ALA A 54 -6.16 5.05 -8.73
CA ALA A 54 -7.48 4.49 -9.09
C ALA A 54 -7.40 3.39 -10.18
N PHE A 55 -6.29 2.67 -10.31
CA PHE A 55 -6.02 1.69 -11.38
C PHE A 55 -6.05 2.26 -12.79
N VAL A 56 -5.93 3.57 -12.96
CA VAL A 56 -5.93 4.26 -14.25
C VAL A 56 -4.65 5.06 -14.50
N THR A 57 -3.90 5.41 -13.46
CA THR A 57 -2.70 6.24 -13.57
C THR A 57 -1.71 5.90 -12.47
N GLY A 58 -0.56 6.57 -12.49
CA GLY A 58 0.52 6.40 -11.53
C GLY A 58 1.72 5.67 -12.12
N VAL A 59 2.85 5.88 -11.49
CA VAL A 59 4.13 5.25 -11.84
C VAL A 59 4.90 4.93 -10.55
N ARG A 60 5.77 3.92 -10.59
CA ARG A 60 6.57 3.46 -9.44
C ARG A 60 7.62 4.46 -8.99
N ASP A 61 8.07 5.35 -9.88
CA ASP A 61 9.17 6.31 -9.65
C ASP A 61 8.69 7.77 -9.70
N GLU A 62 7.47 8.02 -9.21
CA GLU A 62 6.95 9.37 -9.03
C GLU A 62 7.93 10.19 -8.19
N PRO A 63 8.41 11.38 -8.70
CA PRO A 63 9.47 12.14 -8.04
C PRO A 63 9.19 12.47 -6.57
N GLU A 64 7.94 12.79 -6.25
CA GLU A 64 7.51 13.16 -4.90
C GLU A 64 7.63 12.00 -3.91
N VAL A 65 7.54 10.75 -4.38
CA VAL A 65 7.60 9.56 -3.52
C VAL A 65 9.03 9.02 -3.39
N VAL A 66 9.94 9.36 -4.30
CA VAL A 66 11.34 8.89 -4.26
C VAL A 66 12.02 9.28 -2.94
N GLU A 67 11.71 10.43 -2.37
CA GLU A 67 12.26 10.82 -1.06
C GLU A 67 11.87 9.87 0.08
N VAL A 68 10.68 9.23 -0.03
CA VAL A 68 10.21 8.22 0.93
C VAL A 68 11.02 6.93 0.77
N TYR A 69 11.33 6.54 -0.46
CA TYR A 69 12.18 5.36 -0.71
C TYR A 69 13.57 5.57 -0.14
N GLU A 70 14.17 6.73 -0.39
CA GLU A 70 15.49 7.08 0.14
C GLU A 70 15.48 7.18 1.68
N TYR A 71 14.39 7.66 2.27
CA TYR A 71 14.23 7.73 3.72
C TYR A 71 14.34 6.33 4.35
N PHE A 72 13.64 5.33 3.81
CA PHE A 72 13.71 3.96 4.31
C PHE A 72 15.03 3.27 3.93
N ALA A 73 15.55 3.51 2.72
CA ALA A 73 16.83 2.94 2.29
C ALA A 73 17.99 3.35 3.21
N ARG A 74 18.06 4.64 3.61
CA ARG A 74 19.06 5.13 4.60
C ARG A 74 18.86 4.58 6.01
N ARG A 75 17.75 3.90 6.28
CA ARG A 75 17.44 3.21 7.54
C ARG A 75 17.62 1.70 7.48
N GLY A 76 18.33 1.23 6.46
CA GLY A 76 18.66 -0.19 6.32
C GLY A 76 17.56 -1.05 5.71
N TRP A 77 16.73 -0.46 4.85
CA TRP A 77 15.75 -1.19 4.06
C TRP A 77 16.21 -1.31 2.60
N LYS A 78 15.82 -2.41 1.95
CA LYS A 78 15.63 -2.42 0.51
C LYS A 78 14.26 -1.85 0.23
N VAL A 79 14.13 -0.90 -0.69
CA VAL A 79 12.81 -0.41 -1.10
C VAL A 79 12.58 -0.80 -2.55
N ALA A 80 11.59 -1.66 -2.77
CA ALA A 80 11.20 -2.17 -4.07
C ALA A 80 9.93 -1.46 -4.55
N ALA A 81 10.06 -0.43 -5.36
CA ALA A 81 8.92 0.23 -5.98
C ALA A 81 8.53 -0.54 -7.26
N ILE A 82 7.29 -1.00 -7.36
CA ILE A 82 6.85 -1.91 -8.42
C ILE A 82 5.89 -1.27 -9.41
N ASP A 83 5.97 -1.72 -10.67
CA ASP A 83 4.88 -1.56 -11.63
C ASP A 83 3.77 -2.58 -11.36
N TYR A 84 2.56 -2.22 -11.74
CA TYR A 84 1.44 -3.15 -11.88
C TYR A 84 0.51 -2.70 -13.02
N ARG A 85 -0.32 -3.59 -13.52
CA ARG A 85 -1.25 -3.26 -14.61
C ARG A 85 -2.37 -2.36 -14.13
N LEU A 86 -2.63 -1.30 -14.88
CA LEU A 86 -3.69 -0.33 -14.64
C LEU A 86 -4.96 -0.79 -15.38
N GLY A 87 -5.74 -1.65 -14.73
CA GLY A 87 -6.88 -2.35 -15.35
C GLY A 87 -8.07 -1.48 -15.73
N LEU A 88 -8.13 -0.23 -15.23
CA LEU A 88 -9.21 0.72 -15.52
C LEU A 88 -8.83 1.78 -16.57
N VAL A 89 -7.63 1.72 -17.17
CA VAL A 89 -7.23 2.61 -18.27
C VAL A 89 -8.25 2.62 -19.42
N PRO A 90 -8.85 1.49 -19.84
CA PRO A 90 -9.86 1.50 -20.91
C PRO A 90 -11.06 2.40 -20.62
N LEU A 91 -11.44 2.61 -19.35
CA LEU A 91 -12.53 3.53 -18.99
C LEU A 91 -12.27 5.00 -19.39
N ILE A 92 -10.98 5.36 -19.50
CA ILE A 92 -10.56 6.73 -19.81
C ILE A 92 -10.21 6.86 -21.29
N GLU A 93 -9.49 5.87 -21.85
CA GLU A 93 -8.91 5.96 -23.19
C GLU A 93 -9.82 5.46 -24.29
N GLU A 94 -10.76 4.53 -23.98
CA GLU A 94 -11.65 3.92 -24.94
C GLU A 94 -13.07 4.50 -24.86
N PRO A 95 -13.49 5.37 -25.81
CA PRO A 95 -14.82 5.98 -25.76
C PRO A 95 -15.97 4.99 -25.88
N GLU A 96 -15.73 3.82 -26.49
CA GLU A 96 -16.72 2.78 -26.76
C GLU A 96 -16.92 1.79 -25.61
N VAL A 97 -16.10 1.87 -24.56
CA VAL A 97 -16.28 1.01 -23.38
C VAL A 97 -17.62 1.31 -22.71
N ASP A 98 -18.42 0.28 -22.53
CA ASP A 98 -19.68 0.39 -21.79
C ASP A 98 -19.38 0.83 -20.34
N ARG A 99 -19.94 1.98 -19.98
CA ARG A 99 -19.81 2.56 -18.64
C ARG A 99 -21.04 2.29 -17.79
N SER A 100 -21.78 1.22 -18.09
CA SER A 100 -22.82 0.75 -17.20
C SER A 100 -22.24 0.39 -15.84
N LEU A 101 -23.07 0.50 -14.78
CA LEU A 101 -22.63 0.15 -13.43
C LEU A 101 -22.18 -1.32 -13.29
N LEU A 102 -22.75 -2.21 -14.12
CA LEU A 102 -22.39 -3.63 -14.08
C LEU A 102 -21.03 -3.90 -14.73
N ASP A 103 -20.77 -3.26 -15.87
CA ASP A 103 -19.50 -3.40 -16.56
C ASP A 103 -18.37 -2.70 -15.79
N PHE A 104 -18.64 -1.53 -15.23
CA PHE A 104 -17.72 -0.86 -14.33
C PHE A 104 -17.33 -1.75 -13.14
N ARG A 105 -18.32 -2.42 -12.51
CA ARG A 105 -18.06 -3.36 -11.43
C ARG A 105 -17.14 -4.50 -11.87
N ALA A 106 -17.42 -5.14 -13.02
CA ALA A 106 -16.60 -6.22 -13.53
C ALA A 106 -15.15 -5.74 -13.78
N MET A 107 -14.99 -4.62 -14.45
CA MET A 107 -13.69 -4.01 -14.70
C MET A 107 -12.93 -3.66 -13.42
N LEU A 108 -13.62 -3.17 -12.38
CA LEU A 108 -12.98 -2.86 -11.09
C LEU A 108 -12.49 -4.12 -10.39
N ILE A 109 -13.27 -5.19 -10.38
CA ILE A 109 -12.86 -6.47 -9.82
C ILE A 109 -11.65 -7.00 -10.56
N ASP A 110 -11.71 -7.06 -11.88
CA ASP A 110 -10.60 -7.51 -12.73
C ASP A 110 -9.35 -6.65 -12.52
N ALA A 111 -9.50 -5.32 -12.36
CA ALA A 111 -8.38 -4.42 -12.10
C ALA A 111 -7.72 -4.70 -10.74
N ILE A 112 -8.49 -4.98 -9.70
CA ILE A 112 -7.96 -5.36 -8.39
C ILE A 112 -7.23 -6.72 -8.49
N ASP A 113 -7.85 -7.70 -9.13
CA ASP A 113 -7.30 -9.06 -9.24
C ASP A 113 -5.97 -9.07 -10.03
N ILE A 114 -5.92 -8.38 -11.17
CA ILE A 114 -4.67 -8.31 -11.97
C ILE A 114 -3.57 -7.49 -11.26
N ALA A 115 -3.91 -6.46 -10.50
CA ALA A 115 -2.93 -5.70 -9.72
C ALA A 115 -2.38 -6.55 -8.56
N ALA A 116 -3.24 -7.29 -7.85
CA ALA A 116 -2.82 -8.22 -6.81
C ALA A 116 -1.92 -9.34 -7.39
N GLN A 117 -2.28 -9.88 -8.56
CA GLN A 117 -1.44 -10.85 -9.27
C GLN A 117 -0.06 -10.27 -9.59
N ASP A 118 0.02 -9.06 -10.13
CA ASP A 118 1.30 -8.43 -10.48
C ASP A 118 2.16 -8.16 -9.22
N LEU A 119 1.55 -7.77 -8.08
CA LEU A 119 2.25 -7.65 -6.81
C LEU A 119 2.79 -9.02 -6.33
N LEU A 120 2.00 -10.09 -6.44
CA LEU A 120 2.44 -11.43 -6.04
C LEU A 120 3.55 -11.95 -6.95
N GLU A 121 3.53 -11.66 -8.25
CA GLU A 121 4.64 -11.97 -9.18
C GLU A 121 5.90 -11.16 -8.84
N ALA A 122 5.78 -9.86 -8.55
CA ALA A 122 6.92 -9.04 -8.10
C ALA A 122 7.50 -9.58 -6.78
N THR A 123 6.63 -9.99 -5.84
CA THR A 123 7.05 -10.60 -4.59
C THR A 123 7.76 -11.93 -4.83
N ALA A 124 7.25 -12.78 -5.71
CA ALA A 124 7.89 -14.04 -6.11
C ALA A 124 9.28 -13.77 -6.72
N TYR A 125 9.40 -12.76 -7.57
CA TYR A 125 10.70 -12.35 -8.11
C TYR A 125 11.68 -11.98 -7.00
N LEU A 126 11.27 -11.18 -6.01
CA LEU A 126 12.11 -10.78 -4.87
C LEU A 126 12.50 -11.99 -4.02
N VAL A 127 11.58 -12.91 -3.76
CA VAL A 127 11.81 -14.12 -2.95
C VAL A 127 12.78 -15.08 -3.64
N TYR A 128 12.57 -15.37 -4.93
CA TYR A 128 13.41 -16.33 -5.66
C TYR A 128 14.78 -15.76 -6.05
N ASN A 129 14.96 -14.45 -6.08
CA ASN A 129 16.24 -13.79 -6.32
C ASN A 129 16.82 -13.13 -5.05
N ALA A 130 16.34 -13.51 -3.86
CA ALA A 130 16.63 -12.88 -2.57
C ALA A 130 18.13 -12.75 -2.29
N GLU A 131 18.91 -13.82 -2.52
CA GLU A 131 20.37 -13.83 -2.34
C GLU A 131 21.07 -12.80 -3.24
N GLN A 132 20.70 -12.74 -4.54
CA GLN A 132 21.28 -11.81 -5.50
C GLN A 132 20.93 -10.36 -5.19
N LEU A 133 19.70 -10.11 -4.70
CA LEU A 133 19.17 -8.78 -4.44
C LEU A 133 19.51 -8.28 -3.03
N GLY A 134 20.04 -9.15 -2.16
CA GLY A 134 20.26 -8.83 -0.76
C GLY A 134 18.93 -8.57 -0.01
N VAL A 135 17.86 -9.27 -0.36
CA VAL A 135 16.55 -9.17 0.28
C VAL A 135 16.38 -10.30 1.29
N ASP A 136 15.85 -9.99 2.47
CA ASP A 136 15.42 -11.02 3.43
C ASP A 136 13.98 -11.42 3.11
N PRO A 137 13.72 -12.62 2.56
CA PRO A 137 12.38 -13.04 2.16
C PRO A 137 11.41 -13.23 3.34
N ALA A 138 11.94 -13.39 4.57
CA ALA A 138 11.12 -13.45 5.78
C ALA A 138 10.72 -12.06 6.31
N ARG A 139 11.25 -10.99 5.72
CA ARG A 139 11.06 -9.61 6.16
C ARG A 139 10.59 -8.70 5.02
N ILE A 140 9.68 -9.20 4.19
CA ILE A 140 9.05 -8.41 3.13
C ILE A 140 7.78 -7.76 3.71
N VAL A 141 7.71 -6.44 3.65
CA VAL A 141 6.56 -5.62 4.07
C VAL A 141 6.03 -4.88 2.85
N THR A 142 4.71 -4.82 2.70
CA THR A 142 4.09 -4.00 1.65
C THR A 142 3.68 -2.62 2.20
N LEU A 143 3.82 -1.59 1.38
CA LEU A 143 3.36 -0.22 1.64
C LEU A 143 2.56 0.25 0.43
N GLY A 144 1.25 0.34 0.58
CA GLY A 144 0.35 0.70 -0.50
C GLY A 144 -0.37 2.03 -0.27
N SER A 145 -0.55 2.80 -1.34
CA SER A 145 -1.32 4.04 -1.38
C SER A 145 -2.60 3.86 -2.20
N SER A 146 -3.80 4.16 -1.66
CA SER A 146 -5.06 4.15 -2.43
C SER A 146 -5.28 2.82 -3.19
N ALA A 147 -5.34 2.83 -4.52
CA ALA A 147 -5.39 1.61 -5.34
C ALA A 147 -4.25 0.62 -5.02
N GLY A 148 -3.04 1.12 -4.72
CA GLY A 148 -1.92 0.29 -4.27
C GLY A 148 -2.13 -0.28 -2.86
N ALA A 149 -2.86 0.41 -1.99
CA ALA A 149 -3.25 -0.12 -0.68
C ALA A 149 -4.33 -1.21 -0.81
N ILE A 150 -5.28 -1.05 -1.74
CA ILE A 150 -6.23 -2.11 -2.11
C ILE A 150 -5.45 -3.33 -2.60
N THR A 151 -4.50 -3.14 -3.51
CA THR A 151 -3.64 -4.19 -4.06
C THR A 151 -2.87 -4.94 -2.97
N ALA A 152 -2.26 -4.21 -2.02
CA ALA A 152 -1.51 -4.80 -0.91
C ALA A 152 -2.40 -5.62 0.04
N CYS A 153 -3.58 -5.08 0.40
CA CYS A 153 -4.54 -5.78 1.24
C CYS A 153 -5.14 -7.02 0.55
N GLN A 154 -5.45 -6.91 -0.76
CA GLN A 154 -5.96 -8.02 -1.56
C GLN A 154 -4.94 -9.15 -1.67
N ALA A 155 -3.67 -8.83 -1.95
CA ALA A 155 -2.60 -9.83 -2.04
C ALA A 155 -2.41 -10.59 -0.73
N GLU A 156 -2.41 -9.92 0.43
CA GLU A 156 -2.35 -10.59 1.74
C GLU A 156 -3.59 -11.47 1.97
N TRP A 157 -4.77 -10.99 1.58
CA TRP A 157 -5.99 -11.80 1.69
C TRP A 157 -5.92 -13.06 0.81
N GLU A 158 -5.42 -12.97 -0.42
CA GLU A 158 -5.24 -14.11 -1.31
C GLU A 158 -4.21 -15.11 -0.76
N ILE A 159 -3.08 -14.65 -0.25
CA ILE A 159 -2.09 -15.51 0.41
C ILE A 159 -2.74 -16.28 1.56
N CYS A 160 -3.52 -15.60 2.40
CA CYS A 160 -4.15 -16.22 3.56
C CYS A 160 -5.31 -17.16 3.21
N ASN A 161 -5.98 -16.95 2.07
CA ASN A 161 -7.17 -17.70 1.67
C ASN A 161 -6.91 -18.72 0.56
N GLY A 162 -5.70 -18.78 0.02
CA GLY A 162 -5.29 -19.72 -1.03
C GLY A 162 -5.83 -19.32 -2.40
N GLY A 163 -5.71 -18.02 -2.75
CA GLY A 163 -5.97 -17.53 -4.10
C GLY A 163 -4.99 -18.14 -5.12
N ASP A 164 -5.41 -18.23 -6.37
CA ASP A 164 -4.62 -18.88 -7.42
C ASP A 164 -3.25 -18.22 -7.61
N SER A 165 -3.19 -16.89 -7.55
CA SER A 165 -1.95 -16.14 -7.70
C SER A 165 -0.98 -16.31 -6.52
N ALA A 166 -1.47 -16.67 -5.33
CA ALA A 166 -0.62 -16.98 -4.19
C ALA A 166 0.22 -18.25 -4.40
N ALA A 167 -0.16 -19.14 -5.33
CA ALA A 167 0.62 -20.33 -5.68
C ALA A 167 1.97 -20.01 -6.36
N LEU A 168 2.21 -18.76 -6.74
CA LEU A 168 3.51 -18.28 -7.24
C LEU A 168 4.58 -18.21 -6.14
N LEU A 169 4.16 -18.17 -4.88
CA LEU A 169 5.02 -18.03 -3.72
C LEU A 169 5.23 -19.38 -3.00
N PRO A 170 6.28 -19.53 -2.18
CA PRO A 170 6.41 -20.71 -1.30
C PRO A 170 5.13 -20.90 -0.47
N ALA A 171 4.73 -22.16 -0.24
CA ALA A 171 3.45 -22.48 0.40
C ALA A 171 3.29 -21.94 1.84
N ASP A 172 4.40 -21.70 2.52
CA ASP A 172 4.48 -21.13 3.87
C ASP A 172 4.75 -19.63 3.86
N PHE A 173 4.91 -19.03 2.69
CA PHE A 173 5.13 -17.57 2.59
C PHE A 173 3.96 -16.78 3.19
N ASN A 174 4.32 -15.71 3.87
CA ASN A 174 3.42 -14.61 4.19
C ASN A 174 4.24 -13.32 4.23
N TYR A 175 3.59 -12.17 4.00
CA TYR A 175 4.26 -10.89 4.26
C TYR A 175 4.59 -10.77 5.75
N ALA A 176 5.68 -10.09 6.07
CA ALA A 176 6.00 -9.74 7.45
C ALA A 176 5.06 -8.68 8.01
N GLY A 177 4.48 -7.85 7.14
CA GLY A 177 3.48 -6.85 7.48
C GLY A 177 2.91 -6.16 6.26
N VAL A 178 1.76 -5.52 6.44
CA VAL A 178 1.11 -4.64 5.45
C VAL A 178 0.91 -3.26 6.04
N ILE A 179 1.34 -2.21 5.33
CA ILE A 179 0.98 -0.83 5.62
C ILE A 179 0.05 -0.35 4.51
N SER A 180 -1.21 -0.10 4.88
CA SER A 180 -2.29 0.28 3.97
C SER A 180 -2.72 1.71 4.24
N MET A 181 -2.59 2.57 3.25
CA MET A 181 -3.02 3.96 3.29
C MET A 181 -4.26 4.14 2.42
N ALA A 182 -5.45 4.18 3.04
CA ALA A 182 -6.75 4.23 2.41
C ALA A 182 -7.00 3.04 1.46
N GLY A 183 -6.92 1.82 2.00
CA GLY A 183 -7.09 0.57 1.26
C GLY A 183 -8.40 -0.14 1.55
N ALA A 184 -8.67 -1.20 0.77
CA ALA A 184 -9.81 -2.10 0.94
C ALA A 184 -9.48 -3.49 0.45
N ILE A 185 -10.35 -4.48 0.76
CA ILE A 185 -10.33 -5.83 0.20
C ILE A 185 -11.63 -6.06 -0.56
N CYS A 186 -11.55 -6.61 -1.77
CA CYS A 186 -12.70 -6.94 -2.60
C CYS A 186 -13.06 -8.42 -2.46
N GLU A 187 -14.27 -8.72 -1.99
CA GLU A 187 -14.72 -10.10 -1.80
C GLU A 187 -16.24 -10.23 -1.95
N ALA A 188 -16.70 -11.40 -2.42
CA ALA A 188 -18.13 -11.71 -2.59
C ALA A 188 -18.86 -12.07 -1.29
N THR A 189 -18.11 -12.42 -0.23
CA THR A 189 -18.68 -12.85 1.05
C THR A 189 -19.38 -11.72 1.82
N ARG A 190 -20.23 -12.10 2.79
CA ARG A 190 -20.90 -11.10 3.65
C ARG A 190 -20.00 -10.56 4.75
N LYS A 191 -18.94 -11.30 5.10
CA LYS A 191 -17.95 -10.94 6.12
C LYS A 191 -16.58 -11.29 5.60
N LEU A 192 -15.61 -10.47 5.92
CA LEU A 192 -14.22 -10.73 5.61
C LEU A 192 -13.68 -11.80 6.58
N GLU A 193 -13.25 -12.93 6.03
CA GLU A 193 -12.76 -14.09 6.78
C GLU A 193 -11.36 -14.47 6.28
N TRP A 194 -10.57 -15.08 7.17
CA TRP A 194 -9.19 -15.49 6.91
C TRP A 194 -9.03 -16.98 7.21
N LYS A 195 -8.58 -17.76 6.24
CA LYS A 195 -8.30 -19.20 6.44
C LYS A 195 -6.98 -19.45 7.17
N ARG A 196 -5.99 -18.56 6.96
CA ARG A 196 -4.77 -18.48 7.75
C ARG A 196 -4.78 -17.16 8.51
N LYS A 197 -4.02 -17.10 9.62
CA LYS A 197 -3.84 -15.86 10.36
C LYS A 197 -3.06 -14.86 9.47
N PRO A 198 -3.61 -13.68 9.20
CA PRO A 198 -2.89 -12.65 8.43
C PRO A 198 -1.71 -12.07 9.21
N CYS A 199 -0.77 -11.48 8.47
CA CYS A 199 0.33 -10.74 9.05
C CYS A 199 -0.14 -9.51 9.83
N PRO A 200 0.71 -8.86 10.63
CA PRO A 200 0.41 -7.56 11.23
C PRO A 200 0.05 -6.53 10.15
N MET A 201 -1.02 -5.77 10.37
CA MET A 201 -1.47 -4.72 9.44
C MET A 201 -1.52 -3.36 10.11
N MET A 202 -0.94 -2.34 9.47
CA MET A 202 -1.15 -0.94 9.81
C MET A 202 -2.08 -0.31 8.78
N LEU A 203 -3.19 0.26 9.24
CA LEU A 203 -4.25 0.78 8.41
C LEU A 203 -4.43 2.27 8.72
N PHE A 204 -4.35 3.13 7.70
CA PHE A 204 -4.67 4.56 7.80
C PHE A 204 -5.91 4.82 6.98
N HIS A 205 -6.96 5.42 7.58
CA HIS A 205 -8.16 5.78 6.82
C HIS A 205 -8.90 6.94 7.46
N GLY A 206 -9.44 7.82 6.63
CA GLY A 206 -10.36 8.87 7.05
C GLY A 206 -11.80 8.43 6.81
N ASP A 207 -12.71 8.75 7.74
CA ASP A 207 -14.13 8.35 7.65
C ASP A 207 -14.91 9.12 6.60
N ALA A 208 -14.38 10.27 6.14
CA ALA A 208 -14.93 11.07 5.03
C ALA A 208 -14.27 10.76 3.67
N ASP A 209 -13.58 9.63 3.54
CA ASP A 209 -12.98 9.20 2.28
C ASP A 209 -14.07 8.84 1.25
N ARG A 210 -14.05 9.54 0.11
CA ARG A 210 -14.99 9.34 -1.00
C ARG A 210 -14.39 8.56 -2.17
N ASN A 211 -13.06 8.27 -2.14
CA ASN A 211 -12.34 7.55 -3.18
C ASN A 211 -12.21 6.06 -2.88
N VAL A 212 -12.04 5.69 -1.61
CA VAL A 212 -12.01 4.30 -1.15
C VAL A 212 -12.93 4.17 0.06
N PRO A 213 -13.80 3.16 0.13
CA PRO A 213 -14.75 3.05 1.24
C PRO A 213 -14.01 2.84 2.58
N TYR A 214 -14.37 3.64 3.57
CA TYR A 214 -13.86 3.52 4.93
C TYR A 214 -14.35 2.22 5.61
N GLY A 215 -15.65 1.95 5.54
CA GLY A 215 -16.31 0.73 6.02
C GLY A 215 -16.58 -0.29 4.92
N THR A 216 -17.70 -0.99 4.99
CA THR A 216 -18.11 -1.95 3.96
C THR A 216 -19.05 -1.33 2.94
N GLN A 217 -18.68 -1.39 1.67
CA GLN A 217 -19.53 -0.96 0.55
C GLN A 217 -19.93 -2.15 -0.33
N SER A 218 -21.23 -2.31 -0.60
CA SER A 218 -21.74 -3.34 -1.50
C SER A 218 -21.76 -2.87 -2.95
N LEU A 219 -21.19 -3.67 -3.85
CA LEU A 219 -21.12 -3.45 -5.30
C LEU A 219 -21.77 -4.62 -6.03
N PHE A 220 -23.11 -4.66 -6.11
CA PHE A 220 -23.86 -5.67 -6.88
C PHE A 220 -23.35 -7.12 -6.74
N GLY A 221 -23.23 -7.61 -5.49
CA GLY A 221 -22.87 -9.01 -5.19
C GLY A 221 -21.41 -9.24 -4.77
N VAL A 222 -20.54 -8.26 -4.91
CA VAL A 222 -19.25 -8.19 -4.21
C VAL A 222 -19.24 -7.05 -3.21
N ARG A 223 -18.27 -7.03 -2.33
CA ARG A 223 -18.07 -5.97 -1.35
C ARG A 223 -16.63 -5.49 -1.36
N LEU A 224 -16.49 -4.17 -1.20
CA LEU A 224 -15.24 -3.57 -0.76
C LEU A 224 -15.30 -3.42 0.76
N PHE A 225 -14.39 -4.07 1.43
CA PHE A 225 -14.18 -3.97 2.88
C PHE A 225 -13.06 -2.98 3.13
N GLY A 226 -13.40 -1.75 3.53
CA GLY A 226 -12.43 -0.72 3.86
C GLY A 226 -11.72 -0.98 5.19
N SER A 227 -10.86 -0.04 5.59
CA SER A 227 -9.96 -0.25 6.73
C SER A 227 -10.67 -0.51 8.05
N GLU A 228 -11.83 0.11 8.32
CA GLU A 228 -12.65 -0.21 9.49
C GLU A 228 -13.06 -1.70 9.50
N SER A 229 -13.60 -2.19 8.38
CA SER A 229 -14.04 -3.58 8.24
C SER A 229 -12.87 -4.57 8.28
N ILE A 230 -11.71 -4.19 7.74
CA ILE A 230 -10.48 -4.99 7.84
C ILE A 230 -10.04 -5.07 9.31
N ALA A 231 -9.96 -3.94 10.03
CA ALA A 231 -9.58 -3.89 11.45
C ALA A 231 -10.51 -4.74 12.32
N GLU A 232 -11.83 -4.67 12.09
CA GLU A 232 -12.81 -5.52 12.78
C GLU A 232 -12.58 -7.01 12.49
N SER A 233 -12.27 -7.37 11.24
CA SER A 233 -11.96 -8.74 10.88
C SER A 233 -10.68 -9.23 11.55
N LEU A 234 -9.59 -8.45 11.51
CA LEU A 234 -8.34 -8.74 12.19
C LEU A 234 -8.54 -8.95 13.69
N LYS A 235 -9.35 -8.10 14.32
CA LYS A 235 -9.73 -8.23 15.74
C LYS A 235 -10.42 -9.56 16.04
N ARG A 236 -11.39 -9.96 15.21
CA ARG A 236 -12.11 -11.24 15.38
C ARG A 236 -11.18 -12.45 15.27
N HIS A 237 -10.16 -12.37 14.40
CA HIS A 237 -9.20 -13.46 14.17
C HIS A 237 -7.97 -13.40 15.09
N GLY A 238 -7.93 -12.48 16.05
CA GLY A 238 -6.80 -12.33 16.96
C GLY A 238 -5.48 -11.96 16.24
N ALA A 239 -5.57 -11.34 15.08
CA ALA A 239 -4.42 -10.86 14.32
C ALA A 239 -3.95 -9.49 14.85
N PRO A 240 -2.64 -9.20 14.85
CA PRO A 240 -2.12 -7.89 15.23
C PRO A 240 -2.53 -6.83 14.20
N TYR A 241 -2.94 -5.67 14.66
CA TYR A 241 -3.20 -4.53 13.79
C TYR A 241 -3.02 -3.20 14.52
N TRP A 242 -2.73 -2.15 13.75
CA TRP A 242 -2.79 -0.76 14.20
C TRP A 242 -3.66 0.01 13.20
N PHE A 243 -4.87 0.37 13.62
CA PHE A 243 -5.77 1.19 12.83
C PHE A 243 -5.67 2.64 13.31
N TYR A 244 -5.14 3.50 12.43
CA TYR A 244 -5.15 4.95 12.56
C TYR A 244 -6.44 5.47 11.91
N ASP A 245 -7.43 5.70 12.74
CA ASP A 245 -8.82 6.03 12.39
C ASP A 245 -9.01 7.54 12.56
N ALA A 246 -9.11 8.27 11.43
CA ALA A 246 -9.19 9.72 11.46
C ALA A 246 -10.60 10.19 11.08
N TYR A 247 -11.26 10.82 12.02
CA TYR A 247 -12.59 11.38 11.81
C TYR A 247 -12.52 12.68 11.03
N ASN A 248 -13.50 12.87 10.15
CA ASN A 248 -13.63 14.04 9.31
C ASN A 248 -12.41 14.32 8.44
N VAL A 249 -11.76 13.24 7.98
CA VAL A 249 -10.61 13.28 7.08
C VAL A 249 -10.95 12.55 5.79
N ASP A 250 -10.60 13.17 4.68
CA ASP A 250 -10.83 12.68 3.33
C ASP A 250 -9.76 11.68 2.85
N HIS A 251 -9.69 11.46 1.55
CA HIS A 251 -8.71 10.57 0.91
C HIS A 251 -7.24 10.99 1.07
N SER A 252 -6.96 12.12 1.71
CA SER A 252 -5.58 12.58 1.95
C SER A 252 -4.74 11.61 2.79
N LEU A 253 -5.35 10.74 3.59
CA LEU A 253 -4.62 9.65 4.26
C LEU A 253 -4.10 8.57 3.32
N SER A 254 -4.39 8.62 2.03
CA SER A 254 -3.73 7.76 1.04
C SER A 254 -2.26 8.10 0.80
N TRP A 255 -1.79 9.29 1.17
CA TRP A 255 -0.41 9.75 0.96
C TRP A 255 0.24 10.45 2.15
N ARG A 256 -0.54 11.23 2.95
CA ARG A 256 -0.01 12.01 4.10
C ARG A 256 0.81 11.18 5.10
N PRO A 257 0.46 9.93 5.42
CA PRO A 257 1.24 9.15 6.38
C PRO A 257 2.69 8.95 5.98
N MET A 258 3.00 8.85 4.69
CA MET A 258 4.39 8.71 4.19
C MET A 258 5.29 9.90 4.53
N TYR A 259 4.70 11.06 4.82
CA TYR A 259 5.44 12.28 5.11
C TYR A 259 5.33 12.69 6.59
N PHE A 260 4.17 12.56 7.19
CA PHE A 260 3.86 13.14 8.49
C PHE A 260 3.71 12.10 9.63
N LEU A 261 3.53 10.81 9.28
CA LEU A 261 3.31 9.73 10.25
C LEU A 261 4.35 8.60 10.12
N ARG A 262 5.56 8.94 9.65
CA ARG A 262 6.68 7.97 9.52
C ARG A 262 7.07 7.36 10.86
N ASN A 263 6.98 8.11 11.95
CA ASN A 263 7.29 7.60 13.29
C ASN A 263 6.31 6.50 13.72
N GLU A 264 5.03 6.62 13.37
CA GLU A 264 4.01 5.60 13.62
C GLU A 264 4.30 4.34 12.80
N MET A 265 4.68 4.49 11.52
CA MET A 265 5.09 3.38 10.67
C MET A 265 6.32 2.66 11.23
N GLU A 266 7.35 3.41 11.64
CA GLU A 266 8.57 2.83 12.24
C GLU A 266 8.24 2.06 13.53
N ARG A 267 7.41 2.61 14.42
CA ARG A 267 6.98 1.93 15.65
C ARG A 267 6.18 0.65 15.35
N PHE A 268 5.32 0.68 14.33
CA PHE A 268 4.62 -0.51 13.88
C PHE A 268 5.59 -1.59 13.40
N LEU A 269 6.56 -1.20 12.54
CA LEU A 269 7.58 -2.11 12.02
C LEU A 269 8.44 -2.69 13.15
N GLU A 270 8.94 -1.85 14.04
CA GLU A 270 9.79 -2.29 15.16
C GLU A 270 9.07 -3.21 16.14
N ARG A 271 7.86 -2.84 16.58
CA ARG A 271 7.17 -3.54 17.65
C ARG A 271 6.38 -4.74 17.16
N MET A 272 5.57 -4.54 16.12
CA MET A 272 4.58 -5.54 15.71
C MET A 272 5.13 -6.48 14.63
N VAL A 273 5.88 -5.95 13.67
CA VAL A 273 6.44 -6.75 12.58
C VAL A 273 7.68 -7.50 13.04
N PHE A 274 8.70 -6.81 13.53
CA PHE A 274 9.97 -7.44 13.90
C PHE A 274 10.02 -7.88 15.37
N GLY A 275 9.37 -7.14 16.25
CA GLY A 275 9.27 -7.48 17.66
C GLY A 275 8.25 -8.57 17.98
N GLY A 276 7.34 -8.85 17.02
CA GLY A 276 6.32 -9.90 17.18
C GLY A 276 5.29 -9.61 18.26
N GLU A 277 5.16 -8.34 18.71
CA GLU A 277 4.16 -7.95 19.73
C GLU A 277 2.74 -8.13 19.15
N PRO A 278 1.87 -8.95 19.76
CA PRO A 278 0.53 -9.22 19.24
C PRO A 278 -0.47 -8.14 19.62
N LEU A 279 -0.14 -6.89 19.30
CA LEU A 279 -0.96 -5.74 19.66
C LEU A 279 -2.15 -5.56 18.73
N GLN A 280 -3.27 -5.12 19.29
CA GLN A 280 -4.45 -4.66 18.56
C GLN A 280 -4.72 -3.22 18.98
N ILE A 281 -4.33 -2.27 18.14
CA ILE A 281 -4.42 -0.83 18.43
C ILE A 281 -5.47 -0.22 17.52
N HIS A 282 -6.45 0.45 18.10
CA HIS A 282 -7.39 1.32 17.42
C HIS A 282 -7.14 2.75 17.93
N GLN A 283 -6.45 3.55 17.13
CA GLN A 283 -6.10 4.94 17.45
C GLN A 283 -7.08 5.85 16.74
N VAL A 284 -7.95 6.49 17.51
CA VAL A 284 -8.90 7.49 16.99
C VAL A 284 -8.25 8.87 17.01
N VAL A 285 -8.32 9.55 15.87
CA VAL A 285 -7.88 10.94 15.70
C VAL A 285 -9.10 11.76 15.30
N ASP A 286 -9.44 12.74 16.12
CA ASP A 286 -10.63 13.58 15.97
C ASP A 286 -10.22 15.03 16.21
N ASP A 287 -9.81 15.71 15.14
CA ASP A 287 -9.45 17.12 15.19
C ASP A 287 -10.68 18.00 14.97
N LYS A 288 -11.22 18.53 16.08
CA LYS A 288 -12.41 19.40 16.07
C LYS A 288 -12.18 20.77 15.43
N SER A 289 -10.98 21.10 15.02
CA SER A 289 -10.68 22.34 14.27
C SER A 289 -10.93 22.18 12.75
N LEU A 290 -11.03 20.95 12.26
CA LEU A 290 -11.32 20.69 10.85
C LEU A 290 -12.79 20.96 10.53
N PRO A 291 -13.10 21.48 9.33
CA PRO A 291 -14.48 21.65 8.88
C PRO A 291 -15.15 20.29 8.69
N ASP A 292 -16.46 20.21 8.91
CA ASP A 292 -17.22 18.99 8.67
C ASP A 292 -17.22 18.65 7.16
N LEU A 293 -16.82 17.42 6.84
CA LEU A 293 -16.83 16.87 5.49
C LEU A 293 -18.03 15.94 5.29
N GLU A 294 -18.49 15.83 4.05
CA GLU A 294 -19.47 14.81 3.68
C GLU A 294 -18.80 13.43 3.73
N SER A 295 -19.35 12.52 4.54
CA SER A 295 -18.87 11.15 4.71
C SER A 295 -19.70 10.11 3.94
N ASP A 296 -20.68 10.56 3.12
CA ASP A 296 -21.49 9.66 2.30
C ASP A 296 -20.63 8.94 1.26
N PHE A 297 -20.67 7.62 1.29
CA PHE A 297 -20.03 6.78 0.29
C PHE A 297 -21.07 5.97 -0.49
N GLY A 298 -20.91 5.93 -1.80
CA GLY A 298 -21.74 5.14 -2.69
C GLY A 298 -21.13 5.06 -4.08
N MET A 299 -21.65 4.18 -4.94
CA MET A 299 -21.09 3.98 -6.28
C MET A 299 -21.00 5.28 -7.08
N LYS A 300 -22.01 6.13 -7.03
CA LYS A 300 -21.99 7.41 -7.73
C LYS A 300 -20.85 8.30 -7.22
N VAL A 301 -20.74 8.43 -5.91
CA VAL A 301 -19.67 9.19 -5.24
C VAL A 301 -18.31 8.65 -5.63
N TYR A 302 -18.14 7.32 -5.58
CA TYR A 302 -16.91 6.65 -5.98
C TYR A 302 -16.50 6.97 -7.42
N ILE A 303 -17.46 6.88 -8.37
CA ILE A 303 -17.21 7.18 -9.80
C ILE A 303 -16.86 8.66 -9.97
N GLU A 304 -17.61 9.56 -9.34
CA GLU A 304 -17.36 11.00 -9.38
C GLU A 304 -15.97 11.33 -8.81
N ALA A 305 -15.62 10.80 -7.64
CA ALA A 305 -14.36 11.08 -6.97
C ALA A 305 -13.13 10.57 -7.73
N ASN A 306 -13.23 9.43 -8.42
CA ASN A 306 -12.07 8.81 -9.06
C ASN A 306 -11.97 9.04 -10.57
N PHE A 307 -13.08 9.35 -11.28
CA PHE A 307 -13.12 9.32 -12.74
C PHE A 307 -13.74 10.57 -13.38
N THR A 308 -14.06 11.63 -12.62
CA THR A 308 -14.53 12.89 -13.20
C THR A 308 -13.34 13.75 -13.65
N PRO A 309 -13.37 14.35 -14.87
CA PRO A 309 -12.23 15.08 -15.43
C PRO A 309 -11.81 16.36 -14.67
N GLU A 310 -12.62 16.85 -13.75
CA GLU A 310 -12.45 18.15 -13.08
C GLU A 310 -11.62 18.11 -11.79
N ILE A 311 -11.11 16.92 -11.38
CA ILE A 311 -10.23 16.87 -10.20
C ILE A 311 -8.82 17.21 -10.66
N PRO A 312 -8.23 18.34 -10.23
CA PRO A 312 -6.84 18.65 -10.52
C PRO A 312 -5.96 17.52 -9.94
N ARG A 313 -5.23 16.83 -10.79
CA ARG A 313 -4.17 15.90 -10.40
C ARG A 313 -2.96 16.73 -10.00
N GLY A 314 -2.97 17.29 -8.82
CA GLY A 314 -1.88 18.11 -8.34
C GLY A 314 -2.02 18.28 -6.85
N VAL A 315 -1.01 17.86 -6.17
CA VAL A 315 -0.79 18.23 -4.77
C VAL A 315 -0.55 19.73 -4.76
N GLU A 316 -1.59 20.53 -4.53
CA GLU A 316 -1.34 21.83 -3.92
C GLU A 316 -0.91 21.52 -2.48
N ALA A 317 0.39 21.69 -2.26
CA ALA A 317 0.95 21.72 -0.93
C ALA A 317 0.28 22.86 -0.16
N ALA A 318 -0.78 22.54 0.57
CA ALA A 318 -1.23 23.42 1.62
C ALA A 318 -0.13 23.39 2.68
N GLU A 319 0.65 24.47 2.75
CA GLU A 319 1.50 24.78 3.90
C GLU A 319 0.61 24.81 5.15
N TYR A 320 0.84 23.88 6.06
CA TYR A 320 0.47 23.97 7.47
C TYR A 320 1.65 23.53 8.34
#